data_353aa8cf1fc3d633d5ef2998b2e9f7a5
#
_entry.id   353aa8cf1fc3d633d5ef2998b2e9f7a5
#
_cell.length_a   1.000
_cell.length_b   1.000
_cell.length_c   1.000
_cell.angle_alpha   90.00
_cell.angle_beta   90.00
_cell.angle_gamma   90.00
#
_symmetry.space_group_name_H-M   'P 1'
#
loop_
_entity.id
_entity.type
_entity.pdbx_description
1 polymer ?
#
loop_
_entity_poly.entity_id
_entity_poly.type
_entity_poly.pdbx_seq_one_letter_code
_entity_poly.pdbx_strand_id
1 'polypeptide(L)'
;MRQIGIEERRARLGLRHHLAGTARAGVVEVAGDLVGLHATDPASVYLAARARTLDPGVAAVEQALYEDRALVRILGMRRTMFVEPVELMGVVQAACTDAIATQQRRLLADLVGRAGLADDPPGWIEEVEKVAVRALEARGGATATELAKDDPRLAQQIVLAEGKPYEGRQSVVSRILLLLAAEGRIVRGRPRGSWVSGQYRWSVVDAWLPDGVPPWSLQEAQAELVRRWLRGFGPATIADVKWWTGLPMGQVRRAVAETGAVEVDLDGTPGLVLPDDLDPVPAPGPWVALLPALDPTTMGWAGRDFYLGPHRPALFDRNGNAGPTIWLDGHVVGGWAQRATGEVVLRLLEDVGTDATEAIEAEAARLTAWLTPLRVTPRFRTPLERELTA
;
A
#
# COMPACT_ATOMS: atom_id res chain seq x y z
N MET A 1 -10.50 24.51 -22.11
CA MET A 1 -10.08 23.49 -21.14
C MET A 1 -9.56 22.30 -21.92
N ARG A 2 -8.40 21.73 -21.54
CA ARG A 2 -7.84 20.53 -22.16
C ARG A 2 -8.77 19.34 -21.90
N GLN A 3 -9.12 18.60 -22.95
CA GLN A 3 -9.86 17.34 -22.83
C GLN A 3 -8.89 16.16 -22.80
N ILE A 4 -9.07 15.24 -21.84
CA ILE A 4 -8.27 14.02 -21.68
C ILE A 4 -9.25 12.84 -21.59
N GLY A 5 -9.40 12.13 -22.69
CA GLY A 5 -10.31 10.97 -22.80
C GLY A 5 -9.75 9.70 -22.14
N ILE A 6 -10.55 8.65 -22.13
CA ILE A 6 -10.25 7.37 -21.50
C ILE A 6 -8.95 6.75 -22.02
N GLU A 7 -8.74 6.77 -23.35
CA GLU A 7 -7.56 6.17 -23.97
C GLU A 7 -6.25 6.84 -23.51
N GLU A 8 -6.24 8.18 -23.42
CA GLU A 8 -5.07 8.88 -22.90
C GLU A 8 -4.87 8.62 -21.40
N ARG A 9 -5.95 8.53 -20.61
CA ARG A 9 -5.86 8.15 -19.19
C ARG A 9 -5.21 6.78 -19.00
N ARG A 10 -5.60 5.79 -19.83
CA ARG A 10 -5.03 4.44 -19.85
C ARG A 10 -3.56 4.44 -20.29
N ALA A 11 -3.22 5.23 -21.31
CA ALA A 11 -1.84 5.40 -21.75
C ALA A 11 -0.95 5.98 -20.64
N ARG A 12 -1.39 7.07 -19.98
CA ARG A 12 -0.70 7.67 -18.85
C ARG A 12 -0.52 6.67 -17.70
N LEU A 13 -1.56 5.92 -17.33
CA LEU A 13 -1.50 4.87 -16.34
C LEU A 13 -0.45 3.82 -16.70
N GLY A 14 -0.49 3.26 -17.91
CA GLY A 14 0.45 2.23 -18.33
C GLY A 14 1.91 2.68 -18.25
N LEU A 15 2.20 3.88 -18.71
CA LEU A 15 3.56 4.43 -18.73
C LEU A 15 4.05 4.83 -17.33
N ARG A 16 3.26 5.58 -16.56
CA ARG A 16 3.66 6.09 -15.24
C ARG A 16 3.70 5.04 -14.16
N HIS A 17 2.92 3.99 -14.31
CA HIS A 17 2.93 2.86 -13.39
C HIS A 17 3.90 1.75 -13.82
N HIS A 18 4.78 2.03 -14.80
CA HIS A 18 5.82 1.11 -15.30
C HIS A 18 5.27 -0.24 -15.79
N LEU A 19 4.03 -0.25 -16.31
CA LEU A 19 3.37 -1.45 -16.83
C LEU A 19 3.51 -1.58 -18.34
N ALA A 20 3.62 -0.45 -19.05
CA ALA A 20 3.78 -0.36 -20.50
C ALA A 20 5.21 0.07 -20.87
N GLY A 21 5.62 -0.26 -22.11
CA GLY A 21 6.93 0.13 -22.66
C GLY A 21 8.06 -0.82 -22.29
N THR A 22 9.26 -0.50 -22.75
CA THR A 22 10.47 -1.31 -22.58
C THR A 22 11.38 -0.83 -21.45
N ALA A 23 11.28 0.45 -21.07
CA ALA A 23 12.05 1.01 -19.99
C ALA A 23 11.37 0.66 -18.65
N ARG A 24 12.02 -0.14 -17.84
CA ARG A 24 11.55 -0.50 -16.51
C ARG A 24 12.46 0.10 -15.46
N ALA A 25 11.85 0.66 -14.43
CA ALA A 25 12.53 1.32 -13.34
C ALA A 25 13.08 0.32 -12.30
N GLY A 26 13.92 0.81 -11.40
CA GLY A 26 14.27 0.10 -10.17
C GLY A 26 13.14 0.11 -9.15
N VAL A 27 13.19 -0.79 -8.15
CA VAL A 27 12.11 -0.93 -7.15
C VAL A 27 11.87 0.35 -6.33
N VAL A 28 12.90 1.14 -6.06
CA VAL A 28 12.80 2.40 -5.32
C VAL A 28 12.05 3.46 -6.14
N GLU A 29 12.39 3.58 -7.41
CA GLU A 29 11.73 4.48 -8.36
C GLU A 29 10.25 4.10 -8.53
N VAL A 30 9.95 2.82 -8.77
CA VAL A 30 8.57 2.32 -8.85
C VAL A 30 7.78 2.65 -7.58
N ALA A 31 8.36 2.45 -6.40
CA ALA A 31 7.71 2.79 -5.14
C ALA A 31 7.49 4.31 -5.00
N GLY A 32 8.41 5.13 -5.49
CA GLY A 32 8.29 6.60 -5.49
C GLY A 32 7.19 7.10 -6.42
N ASP A 33 7.15 6.62 -7.65
CA ASP A 33 6.19 7.04 -8.67
C ASP A 33 4.75 6.61 -8.35
N LEU A 34 4.61 5.48 -7.64
CA LEU A 34 3.33 4.99 -7.14
C LEU A 34 2.95 5.55 -5.76
N VAL A 35 3.76 6.44 -5.21
CA VAL A 35 3.59 7.00 -3.85
C VAL A 35 3.37 5.88 -2.82
N GLY A 36 4.18 4.86 -2.93
CA GLY A 36 4.20 3.67 -2.11
C GLY A 36 3.52 2.44 -2.71
N LEU A 37 4.13 1.28 -2.47
CA LEU A 37 3.55 -0.02 -2.75
C LEU A 37 2.67 -0.46 -1.58
N HIS A 38 1.46 -0.91 -1.86
CA HIS A 38 0.52 -1.33 -0.81
C HIS A 38 1.07 -2.55 -0.05
N ALA A 39 1.17 -2.45 1.28
CA ALA A 39 1.92 -3.38 2.11
C ALA A 39 1.11 -4.03 3.24
N THR A 40 -0.22 -3.91 3.21
CA THR A 40 -1.10 -4.59 4.20
C THR A 40 -1.04 -6.12 4.02
N ASP A 41 -0.86 -6.57 2.79
CA ASP A 41 -0.48 -7.94 2.46
C ASP A 41 1.02 -7.93 2.11
N PRO A 42 1.89 -8.66 2.83
CA PRO A 42 3.32 -8.66 2.56
C PRO A 42 3.68 -9.03 1.13
N ALA A 43 2.97 -10.01 0.55
CA ALA A 43 3.25 -10.52 -0.79
C ALA A 43 2.95 -9.48 -1.89
N SER A 44 1.98 -8.59 -1.66
CA SER A 44 1.60 -7.57 -2.65
C SER A 44 2.76 -6.65 -3.02
N VAL A 45 3.66 -6.34 -2.09
CA VAL A 45 4.84 -5.49 -2.34
C VAL A 45 5.75 -6.12 -3.41
N TYR A 46 6.09 -7.37 -3.23
CA TYR A 46 7.02 -8.09 -4.11
C TYR A 46 6.40 -8.38 -5.48
N LEU A 47 5.14 -8.75 -5.49
CA LEU A 47 4.40 -8.99 -6.74
C LEU A 47 4.16 -7.70 -7.53
N ALA A 48 3.87 -6.59 -6.85
CA ALA A 48 3.72 -5.27 -7.49
C ALA A 48 5.05 -4.78 -8.08
N ALA A 49 6.17 -4.96 -7.35
CA ALA A 49 7.50 -4.67 -7.86
C ALA A 49 7.85 -5.56 -9.06
N ARG A 50 7.61 -6.87 -8.95
CA ARG A 50 7.87 -7.84 -10.03
C ARG A 50 7.18 -7.46 -11.35
N ALA A 51 5.94 -6.99 -11.27
CA ALA A 51 5.20 -6.62 -12.47
C ALA A 51 5.79 -5.40 -13.21
N ARG A 52 6.70 -4.63 -12.58
CA ARG A 52 7.15 -3.31 -13.05
C ARG A 52 8.65 -3.14 -13.21
N THR A 53 9.47 -4.00 -12.60
CA THR A 53 10.92 -3.82 -12.57
C THR A 53 11.63 -4.66 -13.63
N LEU A 54 12.88 -4.26 -13.99
CA LEU A 54 13.77 -5.01 -14.90
C LEU A 54 14.29 -6.30 -14.25
N ASP A 55 14.62 -6.23 -12.97
CA ASP A 55 14.98 -7.38 -12.15
C ASP A 55 13.85 -7.68 -11.18
N PRO A 56 12.95 -8.59 -11.54
CA PRO A 56 11.79 -8.92 -10.73
C PRO A 56 12.14 -9.82 -9.53
N GLY A 57 13.41 -9.97 -9.17
CA GLY A 57 13.86 -10.83 -8.09
C GLY A 57 13.41 -10.34 -6.70
N VAL A 58 13.08 -11.29 -5.83
CA VAL A 58 12.80 -11.01 -4.40
C VAL A 58 13.98 -10.30 -3.73
N ALA A 59 15.21 -10.68 -4.11
CA ALA A 59 16.43 -10.11 -3.57
C ALA A 59 16.55 -8.60 -3.79
N ALA A 60 16.12 -8.06 -4.94
CA ALA A 60 16.19 -6.63 -5.22
C ALA A 60 15.28 -5.82 -4.26
N VAL A 61 14.08 -6.33 -3.98
CA VAL A 61 13.16 -5.71 -3.02
C VAL A 61 13.72 -5.80 -1.59
N GLU A 62 14.27 -6.95 -1.21
CA GLU A 62 14.87 -7.13 0.12
C GLU A 62 16.13 -6.29 0.31
N GLN A 63 16.96 -6.14 -0.72
CA GLN A 63 18.12 -5.26 -0.71
C GLN A 63 17.69 -3.82 -0.41
N ALA A 64 16.73 -3.29 -1.16
CA ALA A 64 16.23 -1.93 -0.98
C ALA A 64 15.55 -1.70 0.38
N LEU A 65 14.84 -2.71 0.92
CA LEU A 65 14.14 -2.60 2.20
C LEU A 65 15.04 -2.76 3.41
N TYR A 66 16.03 -3.67 3.38
CA TYR A 66 16.66 -4.16 4.61
C TYR A 66 18.17 -3.94 4.63
N GLU A 67 18.83 -3.86 3.48
CA GLU A 67 20.27 -3.63 3.39
C GLU A 67 20.56 -2.15 3.10
N ASP A 68 20.11 -1.65 1.95
CA ASP A 68 20.31 -0.24 1.57
C ASP A 68 19.40 0.68 2.37
N ARG A 69 18.27 0.15 2.88
CA ARG A 69 17.23 0.89 3.60
C ARG A 69 16.72 2.11 2.84
N ALA A 70 16.76 2.03 1.51
CA ALA A 70 16.20 3.05 0.61
C ALA A 70 14.67 3.03 0.61
N LEU A 71 14.07 1.91 1.00
CA LEU A 71 12.64 1.74 1.21
C LEU A 71 12.31 1.51 2.69
N VAL A 72 11.16 1.99 3.11
CA VAL A 72 10.64 1.81 4.47
C VAL A 72 9.18 1.38 4.45
N ARG A 73 8.78 0.58 5.45
CA ARG A 73 7.40 0.13 5.61
C ARG A 73 6.72 0.96 6.70
N ILE A 74 5.80 1.83 6.30
CA ILE A 74 5.10 2.73 7.23
C ILE A 74 3.57 2.63 7.11
N LEU A 75 2.89 3.14 8.12
CA LEU A 75 1.45 3.38 8.11
C LEU A 75 1.19 4.76 7.48
N GLY A 76 0.37 4.82 6.47
CA GLY A 76 0.10 6.04 5.72
C GLY A 76 -1.38 6.25 5.41
N MET A 77 -1.66 6.70 4.20
CA MET A 77 -2.98 7.09 3.71
C MET A 77 -4.06 6.09 4.09
N ARG A 78 -5.21 6.58 4.56
CA ARG A 78 -6.38 5.76 4.96
C ARG A 78 -6.06 4.69 6.03
N ARG A 79 -5.04 4.92 6.86
CA ARG A 79 -4.57 3.95 7.88
C ARG A 79 -4.13 2.62 7.27
N THR A 80 -3.52 2.67 6.10
CA THR A 80 -3.04 1.52 5.34
C THR A 80 -1.51 1.45 5.41
N MET A 81 -0.96 0.24 5.30
CA MET A 81 0.49 0.04 5.25
C MET A 81 1.00 0.22 3.83
N PHE A 82 2.09 0.97 3.69
CA PHE A 82 2.82 1.16 2.44
C PHE A 82 4.30 0.83 2.60
N VAL A 83 4.94 0.46 1.50
CA VAL A 83 6.39 0.48 1.32
C VAL A 83 6.68 1.64 0.39
N GLU A 84 7.48 2.59 0.86
CA GLU A 84 7.80 3.80 0.11
C GLU A 84 9.27 4.18 0.27
N PRO A 85 9.82 5.03 -0.61
CA PRO A 85 11.14 5.58 -0.42
C PRO A 85 11.27 6.33 0.91
N VAL A 86 12.42 6.18 1.57
CA VAL A 86 12.70 6.84 2.86
C VAL A 86 12.53 8.36 2.76
N GLU A 87 12.83 8.96 1.61
CA GLU A 87 12.61 10.38 1.35
C GLU A 87 11.14 10.84 1.49
N LEU A 88 10.18 9.92 1.26
CA LEU A 88 8.75 10.20 1.44
C LEU A 88 8.26 9.99 2.88
N MET A 89 9.05 9.33 3.72
CA MET A 89 8.63 9.01 5.09
C MET A 89 8.20 10.26 5.87
N GLY A 90 8.97 11.34 5.81
CA GLY A 90 8.63 12.60 6.49
C GLY A 90 7.37 13.25 5.93
N VAL A 91 7.17 13.19 4.62
CA VAL A 91 5.97 13.70 3.95
C VAL A 91 4.73 12.93 4.42
N VAL A 92 4.76 11.61 4.36
CA VAL A 92 3.61 10.77 4.75
C VAL A 92 3.35 10.85 6.26
N GLN A 93 4.42 10.88 7.07
CA GLN A 93 4.32 11.04 8.52
C GLN A 93 3.54 12.32 8.86
N ALA A 94 3.99 13.48 8.38
CA ALA A 94 3.36 14.76 8.68
C ALA A 94 1.99 14.94 8.01
N ALA A 95 1.82 14.49 6.76
CA ALA A 95 0.56 14.64 6.03
C ALA A 95 -0.58 13.79 6.61
N CYS A 96 -0.29 12.58 7.08
CA CYS A 96 -1.30 11.57 7.42
C CYS A 96 -1.08 10.92 8.77
N THR A 97 0.14 10.45 9.05
CA THR A 97 0.39 9.44 10.09
C THR A 97 0.34 10.03 11.50
N ASP A 98 0.75 11.27 11.70
CA ASP A 98 0.69 11.96 13.01
C ASP A 98 -0.75 12.07 13.52
N ALA A 99 -1.70 12.39 12.63
CA ALA A 99 -3.11 12.43 12.98
C ALA A 99 -3.64 11.02 13.34
N ILE A 100 -3.18 9.99 12.63
CA ILE A 100 -3.50 8.59 12.92
C ILE A 100 -2.90 8.18 14.27
N ALA A 101 -1.64 8.52 14.56
CA ALA A 101 -0.96 8.22 15.82
C ALA A 101 -1.72 8.81 17.00
N THR A 102 -2.10 10.09 16.91
CA THR A 102 -2.91 10.78 17.92
C THR A 102 -4.23 10.03 18.20
N GLN A 103 -4.92 9.60 17.14
CA GLN A 103 -6.16 8.83 17.27
C GLN A 103 -5.93 7.44 17.89
N GLN A 104 -4.85 6.75 17.48
CA GLN A 104 -4.51 5.42 18.01
C GLN A 104 -4.12 5.48 19.50
N ARG A 105 -3.41 6.53 19.92
CA ARG A 105 -3.07 6.75 21.33
C ARG A 105 -4.32 6.91 22.21
N ARG A 106 -5.27 7.76 21.77
CA ARG A 106 -6.56 7.94 22.47
C ARG A 106 -7.36 6.63 22.54
N LEU A 107 -7.43 5.91 21.42
CA LEU A 107 -8.11 4.62 21.35
C LEU A 107 -7.48 3.58 22.30
N LEU A 108 -6.15 3.52 22.35
CA LEU A 108 -5.45 2.58 23.23
C LEU A 108 -5.69 2.92 24.70
N ALA A 109 -5.65 4.21 25.08
CA ALA A 109 -5.95 4.64 26.45
C ALA A 109 -7.37 4.24 26.88
N ASP A 110 -8.37 4.46 26.02
CA ASP A 110 -9.75 4.04 26.24
C ASP A 110 -9.89 2.49 26.39
N LEU A 111 -9.18 1.73 25.55
CA LEU A 111 -9.18 0.27 25.63
C LEU A 111 -8.51 -0.26 26.90
N VAL A 112 -7.40 0.34 27.33
CA VAL A 112 -6.69 0.00 28.58
C VAL A 112 -7.58 0.27 29.79
N GLY A 113 -8.23 1.44 29.84
CA GLY A 113 -9.17 1.80 30.92
C GLY A 113 -10.37 0.86 30.99
N ARG A 114 -11.02 0.59 29.85
CA ARG A 114 -12.17 -0.34 29.81
C ARG A 114 -11.80 -1.78 30.20
N ALA A 115 -10.60 -2.21 29.86
CA ALA A 115 -10.11 -3.52 30.26
C ALA A 115 -9.65 -3.60 31.73
N GLY A 116 -9.69 -2.48 32.47
CA GLY A 116 -9.25 -2.43 33.87
C GLY A 116 -7.76 -2.72 34.07
N LEU A 117 -6.91 -2.45 33.05
CA LEU A 117 -5.49 -2.75 33.11
C LEU A 117 -4.69 -1.71 33.90
N ALA A 118 -5.21 -0.49 34.03
CA ALA A 118 -4.60 0.60 34.80
C ALA A 118 -5.62 1.66 35.20
N ASP A 119 -5.40 2.30 36.36
CA ASP A 119 -6.19 3.46 36.85
C ASP A 119 -5.77 4.75 36.09
N ASP A 120 -4.50 4.85 35.65
CA ASP A 120 -3.97 5.89 34.77
C ASP A 120 -3.52 5.28 33.43
N PRO A 121 -4.45 5.10 32.45
CA PRO A 121 -4.10 4.52 31.16
C PRO A 121 -3.00 5.26 30.38
N PRO A 122 -2.98 6.61 30.31
CA PRO A 122 -1.90 7.32 29.62
C PRO A 122 -0.51 7.04 30.21
N GLY A 123 -0.34 7.18 31.52
CA GLY A 123 0.94 6.92 32.20
C GLY A 123 1.38 5.46 32.07
N TRP A 124 0.41 4.52 32.16
CA TRP A 124 0.68 3.11 31.98
C TRP A 124 1.19 2.80 30.55
N ILE A 125 0.57 3.39 29.51
CA ILE A 125 1.00 3.23 28.11
C ILE A 125 2.43 3.73 27.95
N GLU A 126 2.76 4.92 28.48
CA GLU A 126 4.11 5.48 28.40
C GLU A 126 5.17 4.57 29.05
N GLU A 127 4.87 3.97 30.19
CA GLU A 127 5.78 3.03 30.86
C GLU A 127 5.98 1.74 30.02
N VAL A 128 4.91 1.19 29.44
CA VAL A 128 4.99 0.00 28.59
C VAL A 128 5.74 0.30 27.29
N GLU A 129 5.58 1.47 26.70
CA GLU A 129 6.34 1.94 25.55
C GLU A 129 7.84 2.02 25.87
N LYS A 130 8.22 2.62 27.00
CA LYS A 130 9.61 2.70 27.44
C LYS A 130 10.24 1.32 27.57
N VAL A 131 9.52 0.34 28.10
CA VAL A 131 9.99 -1.05 28.17
C VAL A 131 10.20 -1.63 26.78
N ALA A 132 9.22 -1.48 25.88
CA ALA A 132 9.34 -2.00 24.53
C ALA A 132 10.50 -1.38 23.75
N VAL A 133 10.68 -0.06 23.83
CA VAL A 133 11.76 0.66 23.15
C VAL A 133 13.14 0.22 23.69
N ARG A 134 13.33 0.18 25.02
CA ARG A 134 14.60 -0.29 25.63
C ARG A 134 14.94 -1.73 25.21
N ALA A 135 13.92 -2.61 25.13
CA ALA A 135 14.14 -3.99 24.70
C ALA A 135 14.55 -4.08 23.22
N LEU A 136 14.00 -3.20 22.36
CA LEU A 136 14.39 -3.08 20.95
C LEU A 136 15.82 -2.55 20.80
N GLU A 137 16.19 -1.52 21.55
CA GLU A 137 17.54 -0.94 21.57
C GLU A 137 18.59 -1.98 22.02
N ALA A 138 18.34 -2.64 23.15
CA ALA A 138 19.26 -3.62 23.71
C ALA A 138 19.54 -4.82 22.79
N ARG A 139 18.57 -5.19 21.93
CA ARG A 139 18.67 -6.35 21.04
C ARG A 139 18.98 -6.00 19.58
N GLY A 140 19.01 -4.72 19.23
CA GLY A 140 19.08 -4.27 17.83
C GLY A 140 17.84 -4.68 17.01
N GLY A 141 16.74 -5.02 17.70
CA GLY A 141 15.46 -5.41 17.12
C GLY A 141 14.88 -6.70 17.69
N ALA A 142 13.53 -6.80 17.69
CA ALA A 142 12.78 -7.95 18.19
C ALA A 142 11.44 -8.13 17.49
N THR A 143 10.90 -9.34 17.56
CA THR A 143 9.49 -9.64 17.16
C THR A 143 8.54 -9.29 18.31
N ALA A 144 7.24 -9.15 18.00
CA ALA A 144 6.21 -8.96 19.01
C ALA A 144 6.20 -10.10 20.06
N THR A 145 6.43 -11.34 19.61
CA THR A 145 6.48 -12.51 20.50
C THR A 145 7.68 -12.49 21.46
N GLU A 146 8.82 -11.97 21.02
CA GLU A 146 9.99 -11.81 21.87
C GLU A 146 9.75 -10.70 22.91
N LEU A 147 9.23 -9.55 22.51
CA LEU A 147 8.88 -8.45 23.41
C LEU A 147 7.82 -8.81 24.45
N ALA A 148 6.84 -9.63 24.09
CA ALA A 148 5.80 -10.08 25.03
C ALA A 148 6.35 -10.95 26.18
N LYS A 149 7.59 -11.43 26.08
CA LYS A 149 8.27 -12.18 27.17
C LYS A 149 9.04 -11.28 28.13
N ASP A 150 9.30 -10.03 27.73
CA ASP A 150 10.12 -9.12 28.51
C ASP A 150 9.35 -8.45 29.66
N ASP A 151 8.04 -8.25 29.44
CA ASP A 151 7.16 -7.63 30.43
C ASP A 151 5.77 -8.27 30.37
N PRO A 152 5.22 -8.75 31.51
CA PRO A 152 3.89 -9.37 31.56
C PRO A 152 2.78 -8.46 31.01
N ARG A 153 2.91 -7.14 31.11
CA ARG A 153 1.93 -6.18 30.57
C ARG A 153 1.83 -6.27 29.05
N LEU A 154 2.94 -6.50 28.34
CA LEU A 154 2.97 -6.67 26.87
C LEU A 154 2.24 -7.94 26.41
N ALA A 155 2.19 -8.99 27.24
CA ALA A 155 1.49 -10.24 26.93
C ALA A 155 -0.03 -10.16 27.18
N GLN A 156 -0.51 -9.16 27.91
CA GLN A 156 -1.94 -8.99 28.21
C GLN A 156 -2.77 -8.84 26.95
N GLN A 157 -4.06 -9.23 27.04
CA GLN A 157 -5.01 -9.18 25.93
C GLN A 157 -6.03 -8.07 26.14
N ILE A 158 -6.36 -7.38 25.07
CA ILE A 158 -7.42 -6.37 25.01
C ILE A 158 -8.52 -6.89 24.09
N VAL A 159 -9.77 -6.77 24.51
CA VAL A 159 -10.94 -7.08 23.69
C VAL A 159 -11.27 -5.86 22.83
N LEU A 160 -11.37 -6.10 21.53
CA LEU A 160 -11.79 -5.10 20.54
C LEU A 160 -13.22 -5.36 20.13
N ALA A 161 -13.99 -4.29 20.00
CA ALA A 161 -15.39 -4.35 19.53
C ALA A 161 -16.26 -5.31 20.39
N GLU A 162 -16.08 -5.27 21.70
CA GLU A 162 -16.80 -6.10 22.66
C GLU A 162 -18.32 -6.09 22.40
N GLY A 163 -18.92 -7.28 22.36
CA GLY A 163 -20.35 -7.49 22.09
C GLY A 163 -20.76 -7.27 20.63
N LYS A 164 -19.81 -7.11 19.68
CA LYS A 164 -20.10 -7.00 18.24
C LYS A 164 -19.83 -8.32 17.51
N PRO A 165 -20.48 -8.56 16.35
CA PRO A 165 -20.23 -9.77 15.55
C PRO A 165 -18.76 -9.95 15.08
N TYR A 166 -17.96 -8.89 15.18
CA TYR A 166 -16.54 -8.85 14.83
C TYR A 166 -15.66 -8.61 16.07
N GLU A 167 -16.13 -8.99 17.25
CA GLU A 167 -15.30 -9.00 18.46
C GLU A 167 -14.04 -9.82 18.25
N GLY A 168 -12.92 -9.31 18.73
CA GLY A 168 -11.64 -9.97 18.64
C GLY A 168 -10.74 -9.63 19.81
N ARG A 169 -9.75 -10.49 20.07
CA ARG A 169 -8.72 -10.24 21.07
C ARG A 169 -7.41 -9.86 20.40
N GLN A 170 -6.73 -8.90 20.96
CA GLN A 170 -5.42 -8.46 20.48
C GLN A 170 -4.48 -8.23 21.67
N SER A 171 -3.23 -8.65 21.52
CA SER A 171 -2.24 -8.45 22.58
C SER A 171 -1.86 -6.96 22.70
N VAL A 172 -1.55 -6.54 23.94
CA VAL A 172 -1.04 -5.20 24.24
C VAL A 172 0.20 -4.89 23.38
N VAL A 173 1.14 -5.82 23.25
CA VAL A 173 2.33 -5.61 22.45
C VAL A 173 2.02 -5.23 21.01
N SER A 174 1.00 -5.84 20.39
CA SER A 174 0.60 -5.50 19.01
C SER A 174 0.07 -4.07 18.90
N ARG A 175 -0.61 -3.57 19.95
CA ARG A 175 -1.13 -2.20 20.00
C ARG A 175 -0.04 -1.19 20.28
N ILE A 176 0.87 -1.49 21.19
CA ILE A 176 2.06 -0.66 21.50
C ILE A 176 2.94 -0.52 20.25
N LEU A 177 3.26 -1.62 19.56
CA LEU A 177 4.07 -1.59 18.34
C LEU A 177 3.38 -0.82 17.20
N LEU A 178 2.05 -0.94 17.08
CA LEU A 178 1.31 -0.13 16.10
C LEU A 178 1.41 1.36 16.43
N LEU A 179 1.28 1.73 17.72
CA LEU A 179 1.35 3.12 18.16
C LEU A 179 2.74 3.70 17.98
N LEU A 180 3.77 3.03 18.46
CA LEU A 180 5.17 3.45 18.30
C LEU A 180 5.57 3.60 16.82
N ALA A 181 5.09 2.70 15.94
CA ALA A 181 5.34 2.79 14.51
C ALA A 181 4.57 3.96 13.86
N ALA A 182 3.33 4.24 14.30
CA ALA A 182 2.57 5.39 13.84
C ALA A 182 3.18 6.72 14.32
N GLU A 183 3.89 6.72 15.44
CA GLU A 183 4.62 7.88 15.95
C GLU A 183 6.03 8.01 15.34
N GLY A 184 6.38 7.16 14.38
CA GLY A 184 7.69 7.20 13.73
C GLY A 184 8.87 6.80 14.63
N ARG A 185 8.62 6.15 15.77
CA ARG A 185 9.65 5.76 16.75
C ARG A 185 10.29 4.41 16.45
N ILE A 186 9.58 3.53 15.78
CA ILE A 186 10.05 2.19 15.37
C ILE A 186 9.63 1.88 13.93
N VAL A 187 10.38 1.01 13.29
CA VAL A 187 10.11 0.51 11.92
C VAL A 187 9.99 -1.01 11.88
N ARG A 188 9.34 -1.52 10.83
CA ARG A 188 9.30 -2.94 10.51
C ARG A 188 10.50 -3.32 9.65
N GLY A 189 11.41 -4.08 10.22
CA GLY A 189 12.53 -4.70 9.51
C GLY A 189 12.14 -6.01 8.83
N ARG A 190 13.12 -6.86 8.56
CA ARG A 190 12.95 -8.14 7.87
C ARG A 190 11.98 -9.06 8.63
N PRO A 191 11.03 -9.72 7.94
CA PRO A 191 10.15 -10.70 8.58
C PRO A 191 10.91 -11.99 8.93
N ARG A 192 10.39 -12.75 9.88
CA ARG A 192 10.84 -14.13 10.13
C ARG A 192 10.27 -15.06 9.06
N GLY A 193 11.09 -15.96 8.56
CA GLY A 193 10.72 -16.89 7.52
C GLY A 193 10.92 -16.30 6.12
N SER A 194 9.88 -16.20 5.32
CA SER A 194 9.96 -15.68 3.95
C SER A 194 9.29 -14.33 3.80
N TRP A 195 9.44 -13.73 2.62
CA TRP A 195 8.86 -12.44 2.25
C TRP A 195 7.31 -12.38 2.29
N VAL A 196 6.64 -13.52 2.31
CA VAL A 196 5.18 -13.61 2.49
C VAL A 196 4.75 -13.57 3.96
N SER A 197 5.71 -13.58 4.90
CA SER A 197 5.43 -13.58 6.33
C SER A 197 5.08 -12.19 6.84
N GLY A 198 4.07 -12.09 7.72
CA GLY A 198 3.74 -10.88 8.47
C GLY A 198 4.44 -10.77 9.84
N GLN A 199 5.35 -11.69 10.18
CA GLN A 199 6.05 -11.69 11.47
C GLN A 199 7.33 -10.84 11.41
N TYR A 200 7.16 -9.52 11.42
CA TYR A 200 8.28 -8.58 11.32
C TYR A 200 9.13 -8.53 12.60
N ARG A 201 10.43 -8.31 12.43
CA ARG A 201 11.29 -7.77 13.47
C ARG A 201 11.11 -6.25 13.47
N TRP A 202 11.05 -5.69 14.66
CA TRP A 202 10.92 -4.24 14.86
C TRP A 202 12.25 -3.68 15.34
N SER A 203 12.59 -2.48 14.89
CA SER A 203 13.80 -1.76 15.30
C SER A 203 13.44 -0.31 15.59
N VAL A 204 14.20 0.35 16.44
CA VAL A 204 14.06 1.80 16.66
C VAL A 204 14.49 2.57 15.41
N VAL A 205 13.79 3.66 15.10
CA VAL A 205 14.03 4.46 13.88
C VAL A 205 15.45 5.01 13.85
N ASP A 206 15.97 5.53 14.96
CA ASP A 206 17.32 6.12 15.04
C ASP A 206 18.45 5.13 14.69
N ALA A 207 18.25 3.84 15.02
CA ALA A 207 19.20 2.79 14.63
C ALA A 207 18.99 2.31 13.17
N TRP A 208 17.79 2.50 12.63
CA TRP A 208 17.45 2.10 11.26
C TRP A 208 17.82 3.17 10.24
N LEU A 209 17.58 4.43 10.55
CA LEU A 209 17.83 5.63 9.74
C LEU A 209 18.69 6.61 10.56
N PRO A 210 20.01 6.41 10.64
CA PRO A 210 20.90 7.23 11.47
C PRO A 210 20.91 8.72 11.10
N ASP A 211 20.65 9.03 9.81
CA ASP A 211 20.58 10.41 9.31
C ASP A 211 19.23 11.09 9.65
N GLY A 212 18.32 10.35 10.29
CA GLY A 212 16.99 10.82 10.65
C GLY A 212 16.04 10.98 9.48
N VAL A 213 14.87 11.53 9.77
CA VAL A 213 13.83 11.83 8.78
C VAL A 213 13.61 13.34 8.76
N PRO A 214 13.75 14.03 7.61
CA PRO A 214 13.54 15.46 7.53
C PRO A 214 12.13 15.84 8.01
N PRO A 215 12.00 16.85 8.89
CA PRO A 215 10.71 17.32 9.35
C PRO A 215 9.97 18.09 8.25
N TRP A 216 8.65 17.92 8.20
CA TRP A 216 7.77 18.65 7.31
C TRP A 216 6.68 19.37 8.11
N SER A 217 6.28 20.55 7.68
CA SER A 217 5.02 21.12 8.18
C SER A 217 3.83 20.35 7.58
N LEU A 218 2.73 20.29 8.33
CA LEU A 218 1.51 19.61 7.88
C LEU A 218 1.03 20.11 6.49
N GLN A 219 1.09 21.41 6.23
CA GLN A 219 0.59 21.99 4.99
C GLN A 219 1.49 21.65 3.81
N GLU A 220 2.81 21.83 3.94
CA GLU A 220 3.78 21.46 2.91
C GLU A 220 3.75 19.96 2.60
N ALA A 221 3.68 19.12 3.64
CA ALA A 221 3.59 17.67 3.49
C ALA A 221 2.32 17.24 2.73
N GLN A 222 1.17 17.86 3.04
CA GLN A 222 -0.07 17.54 2.33
C GLN A 222 -0.01 18.00 0.86
N ALA A 223 0.56 19.16 0.57
CA ALA A 223 0.75 19.64 -0.79
C ALA A 223 1.70 18.73 -1.58
N GLU A 224 2.83 18.34 -0.98
CA GLU A 224 3.80 17.44 -1.62
C GLU A 224 3.21 16.06 -1.87
N LEU A 225 2.48 15.48 -0.90
CA LEU A 225 1.78 14.21 -1.07
C LEU A 225 0.80 14.25 -2.24
N VAL A 226 0.00 15.32 -2.35
CA VAL A 226 -0.96 15.50 -3.45
C VAL A 226 -0.23 15.72 -4.77
N ARG A 227 0.87 16.48 -4.80
CA ARG A 227 1.69 16.70 -6.00
C ARG A 227 2.25 15.37 -6.52
N ARG A 228 2.88 14.56 -5.64
CA ARG A 228 3.41 13.24 -6.00
C ARG A 228 2.32 12.33 -6.53
N TRP A 229 1.18 12.31 -5.85
CA TRP A 229 0.05 11.50 -6.30
C TRP A 229 -0.51 11.95 -7.66
N LEU A 230 -0.69 13.24 -7.90
CA LEU A 230 -1.11 13.74 -9.21
C LEU A 230 -0.09 13.44 -10.31
N ARG A 231 1.21 13.40 -10.00
CA ARG A 231 2.26 13.04 -10.95
C ARG A 231 2.10 11.59 -11.43
N GLY A 232 1.88 10.65 -10.53
CA GLY A 232 1.69 9.23 -10.85
C GLY A 232 0.30 8.91 -11.39
N PHE A 233 -0.75 9.46 -10.74
CA PHE A 233 -2.14 9.06 -10.93
C PHE A 233 -3.02 10.07 -11.68
N GLY A 234 -2.50 11.25 -11.98
CA GLY A 234 -3.24 12.25 -12.78
C GLY A 234 -3.41 11.83 -14.25
N PRO A 235 -4.48 12.30 -14.90
CA PRO A 235 -5.53 13.18 -14.42
C PRO A 235 -6.51 12.48 -13.49
N ALA A 236 -7.00 13.21 -12.48
CA ALA A 236 -7.89 12.66 -11.48
C ALA A 236 -8.88 13.72 -10.96
N THR A 237 -10.03 13.27 -10.45
CA THR A 237 -10.98 14.16 -9.81
C THR A 237 -10.55 14.54 -8.39
N ILE A 238 -11.08 15.66 -7.86
CA ILE A 238 -10.85 16.01 -6.45
C ILE A 238 -11.42 14.93 -5.49
N ALA A 239 -12.41 14.18 -5.92
CA ALA A 239 -12.98 13.06 -5.18
C ALA A 239 -11.98 11.89 -5.09
N ASP A 240 -11.21 11.65 -6.15
CA ASP A 240 -10.14 10.64 -6.16
C ASP A 240 -9.02 11.03 -5.19
N VAL A 241 -8.55 12.29 -5.23
CA VAL A 241 -7.56 12.83 -4.29
C VAL A 241 -8.00 12.64 -2.85
N LYS A 242 -9.25 13.05 -2.53
CA LYS A 242 -9.83 12.88 -1.20
C LYS A 242 -9.87 11.42 -0.76
N TRP A 243 -10.36 10.56 -1.66
CA TRP A 243 -10.50 9.14 -1.36
C TRP A 243 -9.15 8.49 -1.12
N TRP A 244 -8.16 8.79 -1.98
CA TRP A 244 -6.85 8.14 -1.89
C TRP A 244 -6.05 8.63 -0.68
N THR A 245 -6.02 9.94 -0.43
CA THR A 245 -5.29 10.50 0.72
C THR A 245 -5.97 10.22 2.07
N GLY A 246 -7.31 10.10 2.07
CA GLY A 246 -8.11 10.02 3.30
C GLY A 246 -8.23 11.35 4.05
N LEU A 247 -7.75 12.45 3.48
CA LEU A 247 -7.78 13.78 4.09
C LEU A 247 -9.20 14.39 4.09
N PRO A 248 -9.56 15.23 5.07
CA PRO A 248 -10.76 16.04 5.03
C PRO A 248 -10.81 16.94 3.79
N MET A 249 -11.99 17.16 3.18
CA MET A 249 -12.12 17.90 1.94
C MET A 249 -11.52 19.32 1.99
N GLY A 250 -11.59 20.01 3.11
CA GLY A 250 -10.95 21.32 3.27
C GLY A 250 -9.43 21.28 3.15
N GLN A 251 -8.80 20.23 3.67
CA GLN A 251 -7.35 19.99 3.55
C GLN A 251 -6.99 19.62 2.11
N VAL A 252 -7.79 18.75 1.47
CA VAL A 252 -7.59 18.38 0.06
C VAL A 252 -7.61 19.61 -0.85
N ARG A 253 -8.61 20.49 -0.70
CA ARG A 253 -8.71 21.70 -1.52
C ARG A 253 -7.50 22.62 -1.34
N ARG A 254 -7.01 22.81 -0.13
CA ARG A 254 -5.80 23.59 0.14
C ARG A 254 -4.58 22.94 -0.50
N ALA A 255 -4.37 21.64 -0.26
CA ALA A 255 -3.24 20.91 -0.81
C ALA A 255 -3.23 20.94 -2.35
N VAL A 256 -4.39 20.76 -3.01
CA VAL A 256 -4.52 20.89 -4.46
C VAL A 256 -4.17 22.31 -4.94
N ALA A 257 -4.67 23.35 -4.27
CA ALA A 257 -4.35 24.74 -4.63
C ALA A 257 -2.84 25.02 -4.53
N GLU A 258 -2.16 24.53 -3.50
CA GLU A 258 -0.71 24.65 -3.31
C GLU A 258 0.12 23.94 -4.40
N THR A 259 -0.44 22.90 -5.05
CA THR A 259 0.25 22.23 -6.19
C THR A 259 0.23 23.06 -7.46
N GLY A 260 -0.64 24.06 -7.56
CA GLY A 260 -0.92 24.78 -8.80
C GLY A 260 -1.67 23.96 -9.85
N ALA A 261 -2.30 22.85 -9.47
CA ALA A 261 -2.99 21.94 -10.39
C ALA A 261 -4.01 22.67 -11.26
N VAL A 262 -4.05 22.29 -12.55
CA VAL A 262 -4.89 22.89 -13.59
C VAL A 262 -6.08 21.99 -13.85
N GLU A 263 -7.24 22.59 -14.05
CA GLU A 263 -8.46 21.88 -14.38
C GLU A 263 -8.47 21.41 -15.86
N VAL A 264 -8.87 20.17 -16.06
CA VAL A 264 -9.05 19.52 -17.36
C VAL A 264 -10.43 18.87 -17.44
N ASP A 265 -10.88 18.56 -18.65
CA ASP A 265 -12.12 17.82 -18.87
C ASP A 265 -11.84 16.33 -19.06
N LEU A 266 -12.45 15.51 -18.21
CA LEU A 266 -12.43 14.04 -18.27
C LEU A 266 -13.79 13.53 -18.78
N ASP A 267 -14.04 13.66 -20.08
CA ASP A 267 -15.28 13.25 -20.72
C ASP A 267 -16.52 13.84 -20.02
N GLY A 268 -16.52 15.14 -19.78
CA GLY A 268 -17.59 15.89 -19.11
C GLY A 268 -17.48 15.97 -17.58
N THR A 269 -16.43 15.41 -16.99
CA THR A 269 -16.16 15.48 -15.54
C THR A 269 -14.91 16.32 -15.28
N PRO A 270 -14.95 17.32 -14.36
CA PRO A 270 -13.76 18.09 -14.00
C PRO A 270 -12.67 17.20 -13.38
N GLY A 271 -11.49 17.27 -13.95
CA GLY A 271 -10.27 16.61 -13.46
C GLY A 271 -9.15 17.59 -13.20
N LEU A 272 -8.09 17.12 -12.60
CA LEU A 272 -6.92 17.88 -12.19
C LEU A 272 -5.65 17.23 -12.75
N VAL A 273 -4.74 18.04 -13.28
CA VAL A 273 -3.38 17.68 -13.64
C VAL A 273 -2.40 18.71 -13.11
N LEU A 274 -1.12 18.36 -12.98
CA LEU A 274 -0.07 19.34 -12.67
C LEU A 274 0.14 20.28 -13.86
N PRO A 275 0.63 21.54 -13.66
CA PRO A 275 0.78 22.54 -14.72
C PRO A 275 1.71 22.09 -15.86
N ASP A 276 2.70 21.29 -15.53
CA ASP A 276 3.69 20.73 -16.47
C ASP A 276 3.26 19.36 -17.07
N ASP A 277 2.00 18.97 -16.89
CA ASP A 277 1.45 17.69 -17.31
C ASP A 277 0.26 17.83 -18.28
N LEU A 278 0.27 18.87 -19.08
CA LEU A 278 -0.81 19.17 -20.05
C LEU A 278 -0.58 18.55 -21.42
N ASP A 279 0.64 18.12 -21.73
CA ASP A 279 0.97 17.55 -23.05
C ASP A 279 0.24 16.24 -23.30
N PRO A 280 -0.14 15.94 -24.56
CA PRO A 280 -0.72 14.66 -24.93
C PRO A 280 0.26 13.52 -24.69
N VAL A 281 -0.26 12.42 -24.16
CA VAL A 281 0.50 11.19 -23.98
C VAL A 281 0.05 10.18 -25.03
N PRO A 282 0.94 9.75 -25.95
CA PRO A 282 0.58 8.77 -26.96
C PRO A 282 0.36 7.39 -26.32
N ALA A 283 -0.49 6.59 -26.94
CA ALA A 283 -0.70 5.21 -26.53
C ALA A 283 0.64 4.43 -26.64
N PRO A 284 1.04 3.70 -25.58
CA PRO A 284 2.16 2.76 -25.68
C PRO A 284 1.78 1.59 -26.59
N GLY A 285 2.78 0.79 -27.00
CA GLY A 285 2.50 -0.50 -27.64
C GLY A 285 1.71 -1.43 -26.73
N PRO A 286 1.20 -2.56 -27.26
CA PRO A 286 0.41 -3.52 -26.46
C PRO A 286 1.16 -4.04 -25.25
N TRP A 287 0.44 -4.20 -24.14
CA TRP A 287 1.02 -4.71 -22.90
C TRP A 287 0.02 -5.49 -22.05
N VAL A 288 0.54 -6.44 -21.31
CA VAL A 288 -0.19 -7.29 -20.36
C VAL A 288 0.49 -7.23 -19.00
N ALA A 289 -0.30 -7.23 -17.92
CA ALA A 289 0.20 -7.37 -16.57
C ALA A 289 -0.73 -8.19 -15.69
N LEU A 290 -0.15 -9.05 -14.84
CA LEU A 290 -0.84 -9.74 -13.76
C LEU A 290 -0.51 -9.02 -12.46
N LEU A 291 -1.44 -8.18 -11.99
CA LEU A 291 -1.26 -7.39 -10.78
C LEU A 291 -1.81 -8.10 -9.54
N PRO A 292 -1.13 -7.98 -8.38
CA PRO A 292 -1.54 -8.64 -7.15
C PRO A 292 -2.79 -8.01 -6.52
N ALA A 293 -3.30 -8.65 -5.48
CA ALA A 293 -4.28 -8.04 -4.59
C ALA A 293 -3.72 -6.73 -4.02
N LEU A 294 -4.59 -5.72 -3.85
CA LEU A 294 -4.25 -4.41 -3.32
C LEU A 294 -3.20 -3.64 -4.14
N ASP A 295 -3.00 -3.98 -5.41
CA ASP A 295 -2.04 -3.27 -6.25
C ASP A 295 -2.34 -1.76 -6.28
N PRO A 296 -1.32 -0.87 -6.18
CA PRO A 296 -1.51 0.57 -6.22
C PRO A 296 -2.28 1.06 -7.44
N THR A 297 -2.08 0.46 -8.63
CA THR A 297 -2.80 0.81 -9.83
C THR A 297 -4.29 0.49 -9.70
N THR A 298 -4.63 -0.73 -9.28
CA THR A 298 -6.02 -1.14 -9.09
C THR A 298 -6.70 -0.36 -7.95
N MET A 299 -5.94 0.11 -6.96
CA MET A 299 -6.40 0.84 -5.79
C MET A 299 -6.17 2.36 -5.88
N GLY A 300 -5.83 2.90 -7.05
CA GLY A 300 -5.40 4.29 -7.20
C GLY A 300 -6.52 5.33 -7.13
N TRP A 301 -7.72 5.01 -7.58
CA TRP A 301 -8.83 5.97 -7.71
C TRP A 301 -10.09 5.52 -6.99
N ALA A 302 -10.97 6.46 -6.66
CA ALA A 302 -12.36 6.20 -6.28
C ALA A 302 -13.20 5.87 -7.53
N GLY A 303 -13.06 6.70 -8.57
CA GLY A 303 -13.69 6.52 -9.89
C GLY A 303 -12.85 5.58 -10.76
N ARG A 304 -13.28 4.32 -10.86
CA ARG A 304 -12.52 3.23 -11.50
C ARG A 304 -13.05 2.78 -12.85
N ASP A 305 -14.18 3.30 -13.29
CA ASP A 305 -14.88 2.80 -14.46
C ASP A 305 -14.05 2.88 -15.75
N PHE A 306 -13.13 3.86 -15.84
CA PHE A 306 -12.28 4.05 -17.02
C PHE A 306 -11.29 2.88 -17.25
N TYR A 307 -10.99 2.07 -16.25
CA TYR A 307 -10.14 0.88 -16.40
C TYR A 307 -10.80 -0.42 -15.92
N LEU A 308 -11.78 -0.37 -15.03
CA LEU A 308 -12.35 -1.57 -14.39
C LEU A 308 -13.60 -2.08 -15.12
N GLY A 309 -14.35 -1.21 -15.81
CA GLY A 309 -15.62 -1.57 -16.41
C GLY A 309 -16.61 -2.19 -15.40
N PRO A 310 -17.39 -3.18 -15.81
CA PRO A 310 -18.41 -3.80 -14.96
C PRO A 310 -17.86 -4.87 -13.99
N HIS A 311 -16.56 -5.11 -13.95
CA HIS A 311 -15.95 -6.28 -13.31
C HIS A 311 -15.79 -6.20 -11.80
N ARG A 312 -16.13 -5.06 -11.18
CA ARG A 312 -16.00 -4.84 -9.73
C ARG A 312 -16.60 -5.96 -8.85
N PRO A 313 -17.80 -6.50 -9.11
CA PRO A 313 -18.38 -7.54 -8.25
C PRO A 313 -17.55 -8.82 -8.14
N ALA A 314 -16.84 -9.20 -9.18
CA ALA A 314 -15.98 -10.39 -9.19
C ALA A 314 -14.61 -10.14 -8.55
N LEU A 315 -14.06 -8.94 -8.76
CA LEU A 315 -12.67 -8.60 -8.48
C LEU A 315 -12.43 -7.85 -7.17
N PHE A 316 -13.48 -7.45 -6.45
CA PHE A 316 -13.37 -6.75 -5.17
C PHE A 316 -14.10 -7.48 -4.05
N ASP A 317 -13.56 -7.39 -2.84
CA ASP A 317 -14.28 -7.85 -1.66
C ASP A 317 -15.36 -6.84 -1.22
N ARG A 318 -16.17 -7.22 -0.22
CA ARG A 318 -17.25 -6.36 0.33
C ARG A 318 -16.76 -5.05 0.94
N ASN A 319 -15.48 -4.94 1.28
CA ASN A 319 -14.87 -3.75 1.87
C ASN A 319 -14.19 -2.85 0.82
N GLY A 320 -14.21 -3.26 -0.47
CA GLY A 320 -13.61 -2.54 -1.58
C GLY A 320 -12.11 -2.79 -1.76
N ASN A 321 -11.58 -3.87 -1.21
CA ASN A 321 -10.22 -4.32 -1.49
C ASN A 321 -10.18 -5.08 -2.81
N ALA A 322 -9.28 -4.68 -3.71
CA ALA A 322 -9.07 -5.36 -4.97
C ALA A 322 -8.36 -6.71 -4.75
N GLY A 323 -8.83 -7.74 -5.44
CA GLY A 323 -8.11 -8.99 -5.62
C GLY A 323 -7.06 -8.91 -6.72
N PRO A 324 -6.42 -10.03 -7.06
CA PRO A 324 -5.50 -10.11 -8.19
C PRO A 324 -6.23 -9.88 -9.52
N THR A 325 -5.65 -9.05 -10.40
CA THR A 325 -6.28 -8.60 -11.65
C THR A 325 -5.39 -8.89 -12.86
N ILE A 326 -6.02 -9.11 -14.01
CA ILE A 326 -5.38 -9.22 -15.33
C ILE A 326 -5.65 -7.91 -16.07
N TRP A 327 -4.58 -7.28 -16.54
CA TRP A 327 -4.62 -6.02 -17.27
C TRP A 327 -4.16 -6.21 -18.72
N LEU A 328 -4.86 -5.55 -19.63
CA LEU A 328 -4.54 -5.44 -21.04
C LEU A 328 -4.69 -3.98 -21.48
N ASP A 329 -3.62 -3.36 -21.95
CA ASP A 329 -3.63 -2.01 -22.55
C ASP A 329 -4.34 -0.93 -21.68
N GLY A 330 -4.21 -1.02 -20.37
CA GLY A 330 -4.75 -0.03 -19.44
C GLY A 330 -6.15 -0.31 -18.92
N HIS A 331 -6.73 -1.48 -19.21
CA HIS A 331 -7.98 -1.89 -18.60
C HIS A 331 -7.94 -3.32 -18.03
N VAL A 332 -8.84 -3.59 -17.10
CA VAL A 332 -8.91 -4.88 -16.40
C VAL A 332 -9.81 -5.81 -17.20
N VAL A 333 -9.26 -6.93 -17.65
CA VAL A 333 -9.96 -7.94 -18.44
C VAL A 333 -10.29 -9.22 -17.68
N GLY A 334 -9.81 -9.35 -16.44
CA GLY A 334 -10.02 -10.56 -15.64
C GLY A 334 -9.29 -10.56 -14.32
N GLY A 335 -9.19 -11.73 -13.72
CA GLY A 335 -8.47 -11.96 -12.49
C GLY A 335 -7.72 -13.29 -12.49
N TRP A 336 -6.80 -13.43 -11.54
CA TRP A 336 -5.99 -14.62 -11.39
C TRP A 336 -5.91 -15.10 -9.93
N ALA A 337 -5.49 -16.34 -9.74
CA ALA A 337 -5.21 -16.90 -8.41
C ALA A 337 -4.11 -17.93 -8.49
N GLN A 338 -3.45 -18.22 -7.37
CA GLN A 338 -2.53 -19.35 -7.25
C GLN A 338 -3.20 -20.50 -6.52
N ARG A 339 -3.31 -21.65 -7.15
CA ARG A 339 -3.82 -22.89 -6.53
C ARG A 339 -2.83 -23.47 -5.52
N ALA A 340 -3.32 -24.37 -4.66
CA ALA A 340 -2.48 -25.11 -3.72
C ALA A 340 -1.35 -25.91 -4.42
N THR A 341 -1.58 -26.35 -5.66
CA THR A 341 -0.56 -26.99 -6.52
C THR A 341 0.61 -26.06 -6.86
N GLY A 342 0.39 -24.74 -6.81
CA GLY A 342 1.36 -23.70 -7.18
C GLY A 342 1.09 -23.08 -8.54
N GLU A 343 0.19 -23.63 -9.30
CA GLU A 343 -0.20 -23.12 -10.60
C GLU A 343 -0.92 -21.77 -10.46
N VAL A 344 -0.56 -20.80 -11.29
CA VAL A 344 -1.33 -19.56 -11.49
C VAL A 344 -2.42 -19.85 -12.51
N VAL A 345 -3.66 -19.65 -12.09
CA VAL A 345 -4.86 -19.88 -12.92
C VAL A 345 -5.55 -18.56 -13.19
N LEU A 346 -6.16 -18.46 -14.37
CA LEU A 346 -6.72 -17.23 -14.92
C LEU A 346 -8.23 -17.37 -15.12
N ARG A 347 -8.94 -16.25 -15.07
CA ARG A 347 -10.29 -16.10 -15.56
C ARG A 347 -10.44 -14.79 -16.30
N LEU A 348 -10.62 -14.84 -17.61
CA LEU A 348 -11.05 -13.70 -18.41
C LEU A 348 -12.54 -13.45 -18.18
N LEU A 349 -12.92 -12.20 -18.08
CA LEU A 349 -14.30 -11.73 -17.88
C LEU A 349 -14.88 -11.11 -19.13
N GLU A 350 -14.07 -10.97 -20.18
CA GLU A 350 -14.44 -10.52 -21.51
C GLU A 350 -13.57 -11.22 -22.56
N ASP A 351 -13.98 -11.19 -23.83
CA ASP A 351 -13.20 -11.70 -24.95
C ASP A 351 -12.12 -10.67 -25.34
N VAL A 352 -10.86 -11.09 -25.32
CA VAL A 352 -9.69 -10.24 -25.63
C VAL A 352 -9.01 -10.65 -26.96
N GLY A 353 -9.52 -11.68 -27.64
CA GLY A 353 -8.91 -12.26 -28.84
C GLY A 353 -7.72 -13.18 -28.54
N THR A 354 -7.26 -13.89 -29.58
CA THR A 354 -6.28 -14.96 -29.46
C THR A 354 -4.91 -14.45 -29.01
N ASP A 355 -4.38 -13.43 -29.68
CA ASP A 355 -3.02 -12.93 -29.42
C ASP A 355 -2.86 -12.40 -27.98
N ALA A 356 -3.87 -11.67 -27.49
CA ALA A 356 -3.87 -11.19 -26.11
C ALA A 356 -4.01 -12.33 -25.08
N THR A 357 -4.83 -13.35 -25.40
CA THR A 357 -4.96 -14.54 -24.56
C THR A 357 -3.65 -15.27 -24.42
N GLU A 358 -2.93 -15.51 -25.53
CA GLU A 358 -1.61 -16.15 -25.52
C GLU A 358 -0.58 -15.34 -24.71
N ALA A 359 -0.59 -14.01 -24.85
CA ALA A 359 0.29 -13.13 -24.06
C ALA A 359 0.00 -13.21 -22.56
N ILE A 360 -1.29 -13.24 -22.17
CA ILE A 360 -1.74 -13.38 -20.78
C ILE A 360 -1.32 -14.74 -20.21
N GLU A 361 -1.51 -15.82 -20.95
CA GLU A 361 -1.11 -17.17 -20.54
C GLU A 361 0.41 -17.30 -20.39
N ALA A 362 1.17 -16.69 -21.28
CA ALA A 362 2.63 -16.64 -21.16
C ALA A 362 3.08 -15.89 -19.90
N GLU A 363 2.41 -14.79 -19.54
CA GLU A 363 2.70 -14.07 -18.30
C GLU A 363 2.32 -14.88 -17.05
N ALA A 364 1.22 -15.61 -17.08
CA ALA A 364 0.83 -16.51 -16.00
C ALA A 364 1.85 -17.64 -15.79
N ALA A 365 2.38 -18.21 -16.87
CA ALA A 365 3.46 -19.20 -16.81
C ALA A 365 4.73 -18.62 -16.18
N ARG A 366 5.14 -17.41 -16.57
CA ARG A 366 6.27 -16.68 -15.95
C ARG A 366 6.04 -16.43 -14.46
N LEU A 367 4.83 -16.01 -14.08
CA LEU A 367 4.47 -15.78 -12.67
C LEU A 367 4.47 -17.09 -11.87
N THR A 368 3.97 -18.18 -12.44
CA THR A 368 4.02 -19.52 -11.82
C THR A 368 5.45 -19.94 -11.52
N ALA A 369 6.35 -19.80 -12.49
CA ALA A 369 7.77 -20.13 -12.33
C ALA A 369 8.43 -19.24 -11.25
N TRP A 370 8.13 -17.94 -11.24
CA TRP A 370 8.69 -16.99 -10.28
C TRP A 370 8.22 -17.27 -8.84
N LEU A 371 6.97 -17.66 -8.65
CA LEU A 371 6.41 -17.98 -7.33
C LEU A 371 6.94 -19.29 -6.75
N THR A 372 7.39 -20.23 -7.58
CA THR A 372 7.84 -21.56 -7.13
C THR A 372 9.08 -21.46 -6.22
N PRO A 373 9.10 -22.15 -5.03
CA PRO A 373 8.09 -23.10 -4.52
C PRO A 373 7.03 -22.48 -3.61
N LEU A 374 6.96 -21.16 -3.49
CA LEU A 374 6.09 -20.48 -2.53
C LEU A 374 4.62 -20.51 -2.95
N ARG A 375 3.76 -20.31 -1.95
CA ARG A 375 2.32 -20.17 -2.11
C ARG A 375 1.88 -18.81 -1.56
N VAL A 376 1.15 -18.08 -2.37
CA VAL A 376 0.61 -16.76 -2.04
C VAL A 376 -0.90 -16.84 -2.07
N THR A 377 -1.52 -16.54 -0.94
CA THR A 377 -2.98 -16.39 -0.84
C THR A 377 -3.27 -14.97 -0.40
N PRO A 378 -4.06 -14.19 -1.15
CA PRO A 378 -4.39 -12.84 -0.77
C PRO A 378 -5.05 -12.77 0.60
N ARG A 379 -4.62 -11.80 1.42
CA ARG A 379 -5.21 -11.57 2.75
C ARG A 379 -6.71 -11.24 2.68
N PHE A 380 -7.13 -10.55 1.62
CA PHE A 380 -8.52 -10.17 1.35
C PHE A 380 -8.98 -10.86 0.09
N ARG A 381 -9.65 -12.00 0.26
CA ARG A 381 -10.07 -12.86 -0.83
C ARG A 381 -11.34 -12.35 -1.49
N THR A 382 -11.31 -12.21 -2.82
CA THR A 382 -12.45 -11.80 -3.64
C THR A 382 -13.29 -13.00 -4.11
N PRO A 383 -14.51 -12.78 -4.63
CA PRO A 383 -15.33 -13.86 -5.16
C PRO A 383 -14.60 -14.68 -6.23
N LEU A 384 -14.03 -14.02 -7.24
CA LEU A 384 -13.33 -14.70 -8.34
C LEU A 384 -12.11 -15.49 -7.86
N GLU A 385 -11.30 -14.92 -6.96
CA GLU A 385 -10.12 -15.60 -6.42
C GLU A 385 -10.51 -16.87 -5.66
N ARG A 386 -11.62 -16.86 -4.93
CA ARG A 386 -12.15 -18.04 -4.23
C ARG A 386 -12.61 -19.12 -5.19
N GLU A 387 -13.32 -18.75 -6.26
CA GLU A 387 -13.76 -19.68 -7.29
C GLU A 387 -12.57 -20.38 -7.97
N LEU A 388 -11.51 -19.64 -8.29
CA LEU A 388 -10.33 -20.16 -8.99
C LEU A 388 -9.51 -21.13 -8.13
N THR A 389 -9.64 -21.05 -6.80
CA THR A 389 -8.89 -21.86 -5.83
C THR A 389 -9.74 -22.92 -5.12
N ALA A 390 -11.03 -23.02 -5.46
CA ALA A 390 -11.99 -23.99 -4.91
C ALA A 390 -11.67 -25.44 -5.31
#